data_da53c3387b6f672ef548b8a019651580
#
_entry.id   da53c3387b6f672ef548b8a019651580
#
_cell.length_a   1.000
_cell.length_b   1.000
_cell.length_c   1.000
_cell.angle_alpha   90.00
_cell.angle_beta   90.00
_cell.angle_gamma   90.00
#
_symmetry.space_group_name_H-M   'P 1'
#
loop_
_entity.id
_entity.type
_entity.pdbx_description
1 polymer ?
#
loop_
_entity_poly.entity_id
_entity_poly.type
_entity_poly.pdbx_seq_one_letter_code
_entity_poly.pdbx_strand_id
1 'polypeptide(L)'
;MNGYYPVMLKLQGCRCIVVGGGPIAERKVLGLLEAGADQVTVIALDFTPRIEELARGGHIETKARAYASGDAKAARLVFAATDQAELNRQIALDGEQAGIWVNRADEAAAGTFINPSVVRRGELVVAVSASGASPALSSRIREELARQYGQEYIGSTARLKELRERVKLTIGDRRLRSEVLKLAACEAPRQSEEDGDIDVWIERLIAATDRRNT
;
A
#
# COMPACT_ATOMS: atom_id res chain seq x y z
N MET A 1 0.59 17.98 20.03
CA MET A 1 0.38 17.57 18.62
C MET A 1 0.14 16.08 18.62
N ASN A 2 -1.02 15.62 18.17
CA ASN A 2 -1.25 14.17 17.94
C ASN A 2 -0.56 13.80 16.63
N GLY A 3 0.61 13.18 16.72
CA GLY A 3 1.38 12.76 15.54
C GLY A 3 1.01 11.34 15.14
N TYR A 4 0.99 11.05 13.81
CA TYR A 4 0.90 9.70 13.29
C TYR A 4 2.28 9.17 12.97
N TYR A 5 2.55 7.92 13.36
CA TYR A 5 3.78 7.23 12.97
C TYR A 5 3.57 6.52 11.63
N PRO A 6 4.35 6.85 10.57
CA PRO A 6 4.17 6.24 9.26
C PRO A 6 4.75 4.82 9.23
N VAL A 7 3.92 3.87 8.82
CA VAL A 7 4.30 2.46 8.64
C VAL A 7 3.74 1.90 7.34
N MET A 8 4.43 0.93 6.75
CA MET A 8 3.94 0.11 5.65
C MET A 8 3.62 -1.28 6.19
N LEU A 9 2.35 -1.71 6.03
CA LEU A 9 1.87 -2.99 6.52
C LEU A 9 1.91 -4.05 5.41
N LYS A 10 2.42 -5.24 5.73
CA LYS A 10 2.24 -6.41 4.89
C LYS A 10 0.90 -7.05 5.25
N LEU A 11 -0.02 -7.11 4.28
CA LEU A 11 -1.39 -7.59 4.50
C LEU A 11 -1.62 -9.05 4.08
N GLN A 12 -0.68 -9.65 3.39
CA GLN A 12 -0.76 -11.07 3.01
C GLN A 12 -0.92 -11.96 4.25
N GLY A 13 -1.91 -12.83 4.25
CA GLY A 13 -2.27 -13.68 5.39
C GLY A 13 -2.95 -12.94 6.54
N CYS A 14 -3.25 -11.64 6.39
CA CYS A 14 -3.92 -10.85 7.40
C CYS A 14 -5.40 -10.68 7.07
N ARG A 15 -6.27 -11.03 8.03
CA ARG A 15 -7.71 -10.80 7.91
C ARG A 15 -8.02 -9.31 7.98
N CYS A 16 -8.63 -8.78 6.92
CA CYS A 16 -9.10 -7.41 6.81
C CYS A 16 -10.63 -7.38 6.71
N ILE A 17 -11.29 -6.52 7.46
CA ILE A 17 -12.74 -6.39 7.46
C ILE A 17 -13.12 -4.99 7.02
N VAL A 18 -14.09 -4.90 6.13
CA VAL A 18 -14.73 -3.64 5.74
C VAL A 18 -16.21 -3.74 6.10
N VAL A 19 -16.67 -2.85 6.95
CA VAL A 19 -18.10 -2.75 7.32
C VAL A 19 -18.71 -1.59 6.54
N GLY A 20 -19.70 -1.91 5.72
CA GLY A 20 -20.32 -1.04 4.73
C GLY A 20 -20.17 -1.61 3.32
N GLY A 21 -21.13 -1.32 2.44
CA GLY A 21 -21.17 -1.84 1.06
C GLY A 21 -21.26 -0.76 -0.01
N GLY A 22 -21.17 0.52 0.37
CA GLY A 22 -21.25 1.68 -0.51
C GLY A 22 -19.92 2.06 -1.17
N PRO A 23 -19.87 3.19 -1.92
CA PRO A 23 -18.69 3.63 -2.67
C PRO A 23 -17.45 3.88 -1.80
N ILE A 24 -17.62 4.28 -0.53
CA ILE A 24 -16.51 4.47 0.41
C ILE A 24 -15.88 3.12 0.76
N ALA A 25 -16.71 2.12 1.08
CA ALA A 25 -16.28 0.77 1.38
C ALA A 25 -15.58 0.13 0.17
N GLU A 26 -16.16 0.25 -1.04
CA GLU A 26 -15.56 -0.21 -2.30
C GLU A 26 -14.13 0.32 -2.48
N ARG A 27 -13.93 1.63 -2.28
CA ARG A 27 -12.61 2.24 -2.37
C ARG A 27 -11.62 1.67 -1.33
N LYS A 28 -12.09 1.32 -0.12
CA LYS A 28 -11.26 0.65 0.89
C LYS A 28 -10.89 -0.77 0.46
N VAL A 29 -11.84 -1.52 -0.08
CA VAL A 29 -11.62 -2.87 -0.61
C VAL A 29 -10.57 -2.85 -1.71
N LEU A 30 -10.73 -1.98 -2.71
CA LEU A 30 -9.76 -1.86 -3.82
C LEU A 30 -8.36 -1.54 -3.30
N GLY A 31 -8.22 -0.59 -2.37
CA GLY A 31 -6.93 -0.27 -1.77
C GLY A 31 -6.29 -1.41 -0.99
N LEU A 32 -7.08 -2.25 -0.34
CA LEU A 32 -6.60 -3.47 0.33
C LEU A 32 -6.08 -4.50 -0.67
N LEU A 33 -6.84 -4.77 -1.74
CA LEU A 33 -6.44 -5.71 -2.80
C LEU A 33 -5.17 -5.23 -3.52
N GLU A 34 -5.08 -3.95 -3.87
CA GLU A 34 -3.87 -3.34 -4.44
C GLU A 34 -2.65 -3.43 -3.50
N ALA A 35 -2.88 -3.48 -2.19
CA ALA A 35 -1.83 -3.68 -1.19
C ALA A 35 -1.48 -5.16 -0.95
N GLY A 36 -2.09 -6.10 -1.71
CA GLY A 36 -1.83 -7.54 -1.61
C GLY A 36 -2.55 -8.24 -0.47
N ALA A 37 -3.66 -7.67 0.03
CA ALA A 37 -4.52 -8.37 0.99
C ALA A 37 -5.25 -9.53 0.29
N ASP A 38 -5.17 -10.72 0.87
CA ASP A 38 -5.73 -11.98 0.36
C ASP A 38 -6.88 -12.53 1.23
N GLN A 39 -7.19 -11.86 2.35
CA GLN A 39 -8.28 -12.23 3.27
C GLN A 39 -9.14 -11.01 3.59
N VAL A 40 -9.93 -10.56 2.62
CA VAL A 40 -10.82 -9.40 2.76
C VAL A 40 -12.26 -9.86 2.89
N THR A 41 -12.94 -9.49 3.96
CA THR A 41 -14.37 -9.74 4.19
C THR A 41 -15.11 -8.40 4.24
N VAL A 42 -16.19 -8.28 3.47
CA VAL A 42 -17.09 -7.10 3.48
C VAL A 42 -18.41 -7.47 4.13
N ILE A 43 -18.85 -6.69 5.11
CA ILE A 43 -20.10 -6.91 5.87
C ILE A 43 -21.02 -5.73 5.64
N ALA A 44 -22.16 -5.95 4.99
CA ALA A 44 -23.18 -4.95 4.73
C ALA A 44 -24.54 -5.61 4.39
N LEU A 45 -25.62 -4.83 4.37
CA LEU A 45 -26.93 -5.31 3.88
C LEU A 45 -26.96 -5.34 2.34
N ASP A 46 -26.38 -4.32 1.71
CA ASP A 46 -26.32 -4.14 0.26
C ASP A 46 -24.88 -3.83 -0.18
N PHE A 47 -24.55 -4.15 -1.42
CA PHE A 47 -23.23 -3.97 -1.99
C PHE A 47 -23.28 -3.22 -3.32
N THR A 48 -22.23 -2.46 -3.63
CA THR A 48 -22.06 -1.93 -4.98
C THR A 48 -21.82 -3.06 -5.99
N PRO A 49 -22.17 -2.87 -7.28
CA PRO A 49 -21.93 -3.86 -8.32
C PRO A 49 -20.46 -4.32 -8.39
N ARG A 50 -19.53 -3.42 -8.08
CA ARG A 50 -18.08 -3.74 -8.08
C ARG A 50 -17.69 -4.67 -6.93
N ILE A 51 -18.23 -4.46 -5.73
CA ILE A 51 -18.02 -5.37 -4.59
C ILE A 51 -18.59 -6.75 -4.91
N GLU A 52 -19.79 -6.83 -5.51
CA GLU A 52 -20.39 -8.10 -5.92
C GLU A 52 -19.55 -8.82 -7.00
N GLU A 53 -19.00 -8.09 -7.95
CA GLU A 53 -18.12 -8.63 -8.97
C GLU A 53 -16.84 -9.23 -8.34
N LEU A 54 -16.22 -8.50 -7.42
CA LEU A 54 -15.03 -8.97 -6.71
C LEU A 54 -15.30 -10.23 -5.86
N ALA A 55 -16.49 -10.30 -5.25
CA ALA A 55 -16.91 -11.47 -4.49
C ALA A 55 -17.16 -12.68 -5.40
N ARG A 56 -17.85 -12.48 -6.55
CA ARG A 56 -18.05 -13.55 -7.55
C ARG A 56 -16.74 -14.04 -8.15
N GLY A 57 -15.74 -13.17 -8.28
CA GLY A 57 -14.40 -13.51 -8.73
C GLY A 57 -13.52 -14.19 -7.67
N GLY A 58 -14.02 -14.36 -6.44
CA GLY A 58 -13.26 -14.99 -5.35
C GLY A 58 -12.15 -14.11 -4.75
N HIS A 59 -12.14 -12.81 -5.06
CA HIS A 59 -11.13 -11.88 -4.54
C HIS A 59 -11.41 -11.44 -3.11
N ILE A 60 -12.67 -11.49 -2.69
CA ILE A 60 -13.15 -11.10 -1.37
C ILE A 60 -14.30 -12.01 -0.92
N GLU A 61 -14.56 -12.06 0.39
CA GLU A 61 -15.77 -12.64 0.97
C GLU A 61 -16.79 -11.53 1.26
N THR A 62 -18.09 -11.78 1.02
CA THR A 62 -19.17 -10.88 1.41
C THR A 62 -20.10 -11.55 2.41
N LYS A 63 -20.61 -10.77 3.39
CA LYS A 63 -21.64 -11.19 4.35
C LYS A 63 -22.81 -10.23 4.27
N ALA A 64 -23.89 -10.65 3.60
CA ALA A 64 -25.12 -9.87 3.41
C ALA A 64 -25.95 -9.83 4.72
N ARG A 65 -25.47 -9.11 5.72
CA ARG A 65 -26.13 -8.89 7.02
C ARG A 65 -25.57 -7.65 7.72
N ALA A 66 -26.27 -7.21 8.75
CA ALA A 66 -25.74 -6.19 9.65
C ALA A 66 -24.47 -6.69 10.38
N TYR A 67 -23.61 -5.73 10.73
CA TYR A 67 -22.47 -5.96 11.60
C TYR A 67 -22.95 -6.43 12.99
N ALA A 68 -22.23 -7.38 13.56
CA ALA A 68 -22.44 -7.85 14.92
C ALA A 68 -21.17 -7.67 15.76
N SER A 69 -21.34 -7.32 17.04
CA SER A 69 -20.21 -7.26 17.97
C SER A 69 -19.49 -8.61 17.98
N GLY A 70 -18.18 -8.57 17.76
CA GLY A 70 -17.36 -9.78 17.61
C GLY A 70 -16.97 -10.11 16.17
N ASP A 71 -17.59 -9.53 15.14
CA ASP A 71 -17.14 -9.69 13.75
C ASP A 71 -15.69 -9.24 13.57
N ALA A 72 -15.29 -8.18 14.28
CA ALA A 72 -13.93 -7.66 14.27
C ALA A 72 -12.90 -8.62 14.88
N LYS A 73 -13.30 -9.61 15.66
CA LYS A 73 -12.36 -10.54 16.32
C LYS A 73 -11.45 -11.22 15.31
N ALA A 74 -10.18 -11.33 15.68
CA ALA A 74 -9.11 -11.90 14.86
C ALA A 74 -8.81 -11.14 13.55
N ALA A 75 -9.41 -9.96 13.30
CA ALA A 75 -8.97 -9.09 12.21
C ALA A 75 -7.66 -8.39 12.56
N ARG A 76 -6.86 -8.07 11.55
CA ARG A 76 -5.71 -7.17 11.69
C ARG A 76 -6.13 -5.72 11.50
N LEU A 77 -6.99 -5.48 10.51
CA LEU A 77 -7.53 -4.16 10.16
C LEU A 77 -9.05 -4.22 10.05
N VAL A 78 -9.72 -3.19 10.53
CA VAL A 78 -11.15 -2.97 10.33
C VAL A 78 -11.38 -1.59 9.77
N PHE A 79 -12.23 -1.50 8.75
CA PHE A 79 -12.69 -0.24 8.18
C PHE A 79 -14.18 -0.08 8.47
N ALA A 80 -14.52 0.92 9.29
CA ALA A 80 -15.88 1.35 9.53
C ALA A 80 -16.25 2.38 8.44
N ALA A 81 -17.00 1.95 7.44
CA ALA A 81 -17.32 2.74 6.24
C ALA A 81 -18.83 2.70 5.93
N THR A 82 -19.67 2.75 6.96
CA THR A 82 -21.12 2.86 6.84
C THR A 82 -21.55 4.31 6.84
N ASP A 83 -22.80 4.56 6.46
CA ASP A 83 -23.49 5.85 6.56
C ASP A 83 -24.04 6.14 7.98
N GLN A 84 -23.89 5.19 8.92
CA GLN A 84 -24.38 5.28 10.30
C GLN A 84 -23.22 5.60 11.24
N ALA A 85 -23.09 6.86 11.66
CA ALA A 85 -22.03 7.32 12.54
C ALA A 85 -21.96 6.53 13.87
N GLU A 86 -23.11 6.17 14.45
CA GLU A 86 -23.16 5.41 15.68
C GLU A 86 -22.64 3.97 15.51
N LEU A 87 -22.96 3.34 14.37
CA LEU A 87 -22.39 2.02 14.05
C LEU A 87 -20.89 2.10 13.84
N ASN A 88 -20.41 3.13 13.13
CA ASN A 88 -18.96 3.34 12.93
C ASN A 88 -18.25 3.55 14.29
N ARG A 89 -18.88 4.26 15.22
CA ARG A 89 -18.38 4.45 16.58
C ARG A 89 -18.32 3.12 17.34
N GLN A 90 -19.38 2.29 17.25
CA GLN A 90 -19.43 0.99 17.90
C GLN A 90 -18.32 0.06 17.36
N ILE A 91 -18.13 0.03 16.04
CA ILE A 91 -17.05 -0.76 15.40
C ILE A 91 -15.68 -0.34 15.91
N ALA A 92 -15.47 0.97 16.09
CA ALA A 92 -14.22 1.48 16.64
C ALA A 92 -13.97 1.04 18.07
N LEU A 93 -15.01 1.09 18.93
CA LEU A 93 -14.93 0.61 20.30
C LEU A 93 -14.66 -0.90 20.40
N ASP A 94 -15.34 -1.70 19.57
CA ASP A 94 -15.12 -3.14 19.50
C ASP A 94 -13.67 -3.47 19.09
N GLY A 95 -13.14 -2.72 18.15
CA GLY A 95 -11.75 -2.87 17.70
C GLY A 95 -10.74 -2.44 18.77
N GLU A 96 -10.96 -1.34 19.45
CA GLU A 96 -10.10 -0.87 20.54
C GLU A 96 -10.04 -1.89 21.67
N GLN A 97 -11.19 -2.41 22.10
CA GLN A 97 -11.27 -3.45 23.13
C GLN A 97 -10.55 -4.74 22.73
N ALA A 98 -10.53 -5.06 21.45
CA ALA A 98 -9.86 -6.24 20.90
C ALA A 98 -8.39 -5.99 20.51
N GLY A 99 -7.86 -4.77 20.67
CA GLY A 99 -6.50 -4.40 20.25
C GLY A 99 -6.31 -4.41 18.73
N ILE A 100 -7.35 -4.13 17.96
CA ILE A 100 -7.38 -4.18 16.50
C ILE A 100 -7.30 -2.76 15.94
N TRP A 101 -6.61 -2.58 14.82
CA TRP A 101 -6.54 -1.29 14.17
C TRP A 101 -7.81 -0.99 13.38
N VAL A 102 -8.44 0.13 13.71
CA VAL A 102 -9.70 0.57 13.08
C VAL A 102 -9.53 1.91 12.38
N ASN A 103 -9.98 1.98 11.13
CA ASN A 103 -10.14 3.23 10.39
C ASN A 103 -11.63 3.60 10.34
N ARG A 104 -11.98 4.77 10.84
CA ARG A 104 -13.31 5.37 10.65
C ARG A 104 -13.29 6.24 9.40
N ALA A 105 -14.20 5.97 8.48
CA ALA A 105 -14.28 6.72 7.22
C ALA A 105 -14.99 8.08 7.37
N ASP A 106 -15.85 8.21 8.35
CA ASP A 106 -16.60 9.43 8.69
C ASP A 106 -15.78 10.39 9.56
N GLU A 107 -14.96 9.87 10.47
CA GLU A 107 -14.19 10.67 11.43
C GLU A 107 -12.79 10.06 11.63
N ALA A 108 -11.85 10.49 10.79
CA ALA A 108 -10.51 9.91 10.76
C ALA A 108 -9.76 10.00 12.12
N ALA A 109 -10.02 11.07 12.91
CA ALA A 109 -9.39 11.27 14.21
C ALA A 109 -9.86 10.29 15.30
N ALA A 110 -11.02 9.70 15.12
CA ALA A 110 -11.61 8.72 16.05
C ALA A 110 -11.26 7.26 15.71
N GLY A 111 -10.39 7.03 14.73
CA GLY A 111 -9.80 5.73 14.43
C GLY A 111 -8.40 5.59 15.02
N THR A 112 -7.88 4.36 15.03
CA THR A 112 -6.50 4.08 15.49
C THR A 112 -5.45 4.29 14.39
N PHE A 113 -5.87 4.38 13.13
CA PHE A 113 -5.00 4.71 12.00
C PHE A 113 -5.75 5.49 10.90
N ILE A 114 -5.01 6.17 10.06
CA ILE A 114 -5.54 6.90 8.91
C ILE A 114 -5.03 6.28 7.61
N ASN A 115 -5.82 6.41 6.53
CA ASN A 115 -5.37 6.08 5.18
C ASN A 115 -4.76 7.31 4.53
N PRO A 116 -3.48 7.28 4.14
CA PRO A 116 -2.88 8.35 3.36
C PRO A 116 -3.40 8.33 1.91
N SER A 117 -3.16 9.40 1.17
CA SER A 117 -3.23 9.40 -0.28
C SER A 117 -2.01 8.66 -0.84
N VAL A 118 -2.20 7.74 -1.79
CA VAL A 118 -1.12 6.85 -2.26
C VAL A 118 -0.91 6.97 -3.76
N VAL A 119 0.35 7.02 -4.18
CA VAL A 119 0.81 6.73 -5.54
C VAL A 119 1.51 5.38 -5.51
N ARG A 120 1.10 4.46 -6.38
CA ARG A 120 1.72 3.14 -6.52
C ARG A 120 2.21 2.94 -7.95
N ARG A 121 3.47 2.48 -8.09
CA ARG A 121 4.11 2.13 -9.36
C ARG A 121 4.93 0.86 -9.15
N GLY A 122 4.29 -0.30 -9.35
CA GLY A 122 4.90 -1.57 -8.98
C GLY A 122 5.32 -1.61 -7.50
N GLU A 123 6.59 -1.82 -7.23
CA GLU A 123 7.15 -1.85 -5.87
C GLU A 123 7.31 -0.44 -5.25
N LEU A 124 7.29 0.64 -6.06
CA LEU A 124 7.34 2.00 -5.53
C LEU A 124 5.99 2.39 -4.94
N VAL A 125 6.00 2.78 -3.68
CA VAL A 125 4.83 3.32 -2.98
C VAL A 125 5.19 4.66 -2.35
N VAL A 126 4.46 5.70 -2.70
CA VAL A 126 4.57 7.03 -2.09
C VAL A 126 3.27 7.34 -1.37
N ALA A 127 3.34 7.53 -0.06
CA ALA A 127 2.19 7.83 0.79
C ALA A 127 2.24 9.29 1.27
N VAL A 128 1.14 10.02 1.12
CA VAL A 128 1.03 11.44 1.50
C VAL A 128 -0.08 11.62 2.51
N SER A 129 0.24 12.23 3.63
CA SER A 129 -0.73 12.59 4.68
C SER A 129 -0.46 13.98 5.19
N ALA A 130 -1.53 14.76 5.39
CA ALA A 130 -1.52 16.02 6.14
C ALA A 130 -2.14 15.83 7.54
N SER A 131 -2.14 14.60 8.07
CA SER A 131 -2.66 14.25 9.40
C SER A 131 -4.09 14.74 9.67
N GLY A 132 -4.93 14.76 8.63
CA GLY A 132 -6.32 15.23 8.72
C GLY A 132 -6.49 16.74 8.52
N ALA A 133 -5.41 17.52 8.50
CA ALA A 133 -5.49 18.99 8.37
C ALA A 133 -6.08 19.43 7.02
N SER A 134 -5.77 18.73 5.92
CA SER A 134 -6.32 19.05 4.60
C SER A 134 -6.28 17.84 3.66
N PRO A 135 -7.40 17.12 3.49
CA PRO A 135 -7.50 16.05 2.47
C PRO A 135 -7.23 16.56 1.04
N ALA A 136 -7.67 17.79 0.72
CA ALA A 136 -7.45 18.41 -0.57
C ALA A 136 -5.96 18.66 -0.86
N LEU A 137 -5.19 19.09 0.14
CA LEU A 137 -3.74 19.25 0.01
C LEU A 137 -3.05 17.90 -0.25
N SER A 138 -3.40 16.87 0.53
CA SER A 138 -2.85 15.52 0.34
C SER A 138 -3.17 14.97 -1.04
N SER A 139 -4.39 15.21 -1.56
CA SER A 139 -4.79 14.79 -2.91
C SER A 139 -3.99 15.54 -3.98
N ARG A 140 -3.82 16.86 -3.85
CA ARG A 140 -3.03 17.68 -4.78
C ARG A 140 -1.57 17.22 -4.85
N ILE A 141 -0.93 17.03 -3.68
CA ILE A 141 0.45 16.55 -3.63
C ILE A 141 0.56 15.14 -4.24
N ARG A 142 -0.39 14.25 -3.96
CA ARG A 142 -0.45 12.93 -4.60
C ARG A 142 -0.49 13.04 -6.12
N GLU A 143 -1.27 13.97 -6.68
CA GLU A 143 -1.37 14.18 -8.13
C GLU A 143 -0.07 14.73 -8.73
N GLU A 144 0.61 15.64 -8.03
CA GLU A 144 1.93 16.14 -8.42
C GLU A 144 2.96 15.00 -8.45
N LEU A 145 2.99 14.18 -7.40
CA LEU A 145 3.87 13.01 -7.31
C LEU A 145 3.52 11.93 -8.36
N ALA A 146 2.23 11.72 -8.67
CA ALA A 146 1.81 10.77 -9.70
C ALA A 146 2.26 11.16 -11.12
N ARG A 147 2.44 12.48 -11.38
CA ARG A 147 3.02 13.01 -12.62
C ARG A 147 4.55 12.91 -12.64
N GLN A 148 5.19 13.16 -11.49
CA GLN A 148 6.64 13.08 -11.35
C GLN A 148 7.16 11.64 -11.38
N TYR A 149 6.42 10.70 -10.78
CA TYR A 149 6.72 9.28 -10.74
C TYR A 149 5.72 8.54 -11.62
N GLY A 150 6.02 8.47 -12.93
CA GLY A 150 5.15 7.89 -13.96
C GLY A 150 5.17 6.36 -14.00
N GLN A 151 4.60 5.81 -15.08
CA GLN A 151 4.46 4.34 -15.24
C GLN A 151 5.82 3.64 -15.47
N GLU A 152 6.83 4.37 -15.93
CA GLU A 152 8.21 3.88 -16.13
C GLU A 152 8.82 3.32 -14.84
N TYR A 153 8.38 3.78 -13.66
CA TYR A 153 8.85 3.25 -12.38
C TYR A 153 8.41 1.81 -12.08
N ILE A 154 7.41 1.28 -12.79
CA ILE A 154 6.97 -0.12 -12.64
C ILE A 154 8.10 -1.05 -13.08
N GLY A 155 8.57 -0.92 -14.32
CA GLY A 155 9.68 -1.70 -14.84
C GLY A 155 11.00 -1.41 -14.12
N SER A 156 11.29 -0.12 -13.87
CA SER A 156 12.51 0.29 -13.18
C SER A 156 12.66 -0.32 -11.79
N THR A 157 11.59 -0.38 -11.00
CA THR A 157 11.65 -0.98 -9.66
C THR A 157 11.78 -2.49 -9.69
N ALA A 158 11.18 -3.16 -10.67
CA ALA A 158 11.36 -4.60 -10.89
C ALA A 158 12.83 -4.93 -11.23
N ARG A 159 13.42 -4.19 -12.17
CA ARG A 159 14.84 -4.34 -12.53
C ARG A 159 15.80 -4.04 -11.38
N LEU A 160 15.54 -3.00 -10.59
CA LEU A 160 16.34 -2.71 -9.39
C LEU A 160 16.28 -3.84 -8.36
N LYS A 161 15.13 -4.49 -8.21
CA LYS A 161 14.98 -5.65 -7.33
C LYS A 161 15.81 -6.83 -7.82
N GLU A 162 15.73 -7.15 -9.10
CA GLU A 162 16.54 -8.19 -9.75
C GLU A 162 18.04 -7.90 -9.61
N LEU A 163 18.48 -6.69 -9.99
CA LEU A 163 19.86 -6.25 -9.84
C LEU A 163 20.34 -6.36 -8.38
N ARG A 164 19.54 -5.96 -7.41
CA ARG A 164 19.88 -6.06 -5.99
C ARG A 164 20.13 -7.52 -5.56
N GLU A 165 19.28 -8.45 -6.00
CA GLU A 165 19.46 -9.87 -5.69
C GLU A 165 20.74 -10.42 -6.35
N ARG A 166 20.98 -10.07 -7.61
CA ARG A 166 22.16 -10.50 -8.36
C ARG A 166 23.45 -9.97 -7.75
N VAL A 167 23.50 -8.67 -7.45
CA VAL A 167 24.65 -8.01 -6.80
C VAL A 167 24.99 -8.62 -5.45
N LYS A 168 23.99 -9.04 -4.66
CA LYS A 168 24.24 -9.74 -3.37
C LYS A 168 24.95 -11.09 -3.56
N LEU A 169 24.65 -11.79 -4.66
CA LEU A 169 25.22 -13.11 -4.94
C LEU A 169 26.63 -13.01 -5.57
N THR A 170 26.88 -11.99 -6.39
CA THR A 170 28.09 -11.90 -7.22
C THR A 170 29.20 -11.02 -6.64
N ILE A 171 28.86 -10.00 -5.85
CA ILE A 171 29.84 -9.06 -5.30
C ILE A 171 30.04 -9.30 -3.82
N GLY A 172 31.22 -9.81 -3.41
CA GLY A 172 31.57 -10.06 -2.02
C GLY A 172 31.81 -8.77 -1.20
N ASP A 173 32.42 -7.76 -1.81
CA ASP A 173 32.74 -6.48 -1.15
C ASP A 173 31.48 -5.66 -0.86
N ARG A 174 31.28 -5.34 0.43
CA ARG A 174 30.10 -4.60 0.91
C ARG A 174 30.09 -3.14 0.42
N ARG A 175 31.26 -2.51 0.31
CA ARG A 175 31.38 -1.12 -0.13
C ARG A 175 31.04 -1.01 -1.62
N LEU A 176 31.66 -1.87 -2.44
CA LEU A 176 31.37 -1.93 -3.87
C LEU A 176 29.90 -2.21 -4.15
N ARG A 177 29.28 -3.17 -3.44
CA ARG A 177 27.84 -3.41 -3.52
C ARG A 177 27.01 -2.14 -3.28
N SER A 178 27.34 -1.40 -2.23
CA SER A 178 26.60 -0.17 -1.90
C SER A 178 26.73 0.89 -3.00
N GLU A 179 27.89 1.03 -3.58
CA GLU A 179 28.14 2.01 -4.64
C GLU A 179 27.45 1.63 -5.96
N VAL A 180 27.50 0.36 -6.35
CA VAL A 180 26.78 -0.16 -7.52
C VAL A 180 25.28 0.05 -7.37
N LEU A 181 24.69 -0.26 -6.21
CA LEU A 181 23.25 -0.07 -5.96
C LEU A 181 22.85 1.40 -5.97
N LYS A 182 23.69 2.32 -5.50
CA LYS A 182 23.44 3.77 -5.58
C LYS A 182 23.45 4.26 -7.02
N LEU A 183 24.42 3.83 -7.82
CA LEU A 183 24.48 4.19 -9.23
C LEU A 183 23.27 3.65 -9.99
N ALA A 184 22.90 2.38 -9.78
CA ALA A 184 21.71 1.79 -10.37
C ALA A 184 20.46 2.59 -10.06
N ALA A 185 20.27 3.03 -8.82
CA ALA A 185 19.11 3.84 -8.42
C ALA A 185 19.04 5.19 -9.13
N CYS A 186 20.18 5.79 -9.48
CA CYS A 186 20.23 7.04 -10.26
C CYS A 186 19.85 6.84 -11.74
N GLU A 187 20.14 5.66 -12.30
CA GLU A 187 19.86 5.32 -13.68
C GLU A 187 18.46 4.72 -13.89
N ALA A 188 17.89 4.10 -12.84
CA ALA A 188 16.67 3.32 -12.90
C ALA A 188 15.48 4.00 -13.62
N PRO A 189 15.19 5.30 -13.43
CA PRO A 189 14.09 5.93 -14.13
C PRO A 189 14.21 5.95 -15.67
N ARG A 190 15.40 5.66 -16.18
CA ARG A 190 15.71 5.62 -17.62
C ARG A 190 15.86 4.19 -18.15
N GLN A 191 15.72 3.19 -17.28
CA GLN A 191 15.87 1.77 -17.64
C GLN A 191 14.50 1.17 -17.90
N SER A 192 14.31 0.57 -19.09
CA SER A 192 13.13 -0.24 -19.43
C SER A 192 13.43 -1.73 -19.31
N GLU A 193 12.39 -2.57 -19.34
CA GLU A 193 12.56 -4.03 -19.37
C GLU A 193 13.33 -4.51 -20.64
N GLU A 194 13.38 -3.68 -21.67
CA GLU A 194 14.06 -3.96 -22.95
C GLU A 194 15.56 -3.62 -22.93
N ASP A 195 16.10 -3.00 -21.87
CA ASP A 195 17.47 -2.48 -21.80
C ASP A 195 18.56 -3.56 -21.51
N GLY A 196 18.35 -4.79 -21.97
CA GLY A 196 19.37 -5.84 -22.02
C GLY A 196 19.62 -6.60 -20.71
N ASP A 197 20.70 -7.38 -20.70
CA ASP A 197 21.06 -8.30 -19.63
C ASP A 197 21.46 -7.55 -18.35
N ILE A 198 20.97 -8.05 -17.22
CA ILE A 198 21.23 -7.49 -15.89
C ILE A 198 22.72 -7.58 -15.52
N ASP A 199 23.42 -8.64 -15.95
CA ASP A 199 24.83 -8.84 -15.67
C ASP A 199 25.69 -7.81 -16.42
N VAL A 200 25.35 -7.47 -17.67
CA VAL A 200 25.99 -6.40 -18.45
C VAL A 200 25.80 -5.04 -17.75
N TRP A 201 24.61 -4.79 -17.22
CA TRP A 201 24.37 -3.55 -16.48
C TRP A 201 25.23 -3.49 -15.20
N ILE A 202 25.32 -4.58 -14.45
CA ILE A 202 26.17 -4.68 -13.25
C ILE A 202 27.65 -4.43 -13.58
N GLU A 203 28.18 -5.07 -14.64
CA GLU A 203 29.58 -4.88 -15.07
C GLU A 203 29.87 -3.42 -15.41
N ARG A 204 28.95 -2.77 -16.13
CA ARG A 204 29.06 -1.34 -16.46
C ARG A 204 29.07 -0.46 -15.22
N LEU A 205 28.22 -0.77 -14.23
CA LEU A 205 28.16 -0.03 -12.97
C LEU A 205 29.44 -0.23 -12.14
N ILE A 206 30.00 -1.42 -12.11
CA ILE A 206 31.29 -1.70 -11.45
C ILE A 206 32.40 -0.85 -12.09
N ALA A 207 32.51 -0.87 -13.41
CA ALA A 207 33.51 -0.06 -14.12
C ALA A 207 33.33 1.45 -13.91
N ALA A 208 32.11 1.91 -13.64
CA ALA A 208 31.82 3.31 -13.32
C ALA A 208 32.23 3.68 -11.88
N THR A 209 32.20 2.72 -10.92
CA THR A 209 32.68 2.96 -9.55
C THR A 209 34.19 3.12 -9.51
N ASP A 210 34.94 2.32 -10.28
CA ASP A 210 36.40 2.38 -10.31
C ASP A 210 36.90 3.74 -10.83
N ARG A 211 36.21 4.30 -11.84
CA ARG A 211 36.53 5.63 -12.40
C ARG A 211 36.26 6.81 -11.46
N ARG A 212 35.43 6.64 -10.43
CA ARG A 212 35.15 7.69 -9.42
C ARG A 212 36.13 7.67 -8.25
N ASN A 213 36.85 6.57 -8.08
CA ASN A 213 37.79 6.38 -6.99
C ASN A 213 39.24 6.66 -7.42
N THR A 214 39.46 6.99 -8.69
CA THR A 214 40.75 7.42 -9.28
C THR A 214 40.72 8.94 -9.50
#